data_3cc3f8f98df0d69eb56798a3f107874c
#
_entry.id   3cc3f8f98df0d69eb56798a3f107874c
#
_cell.length_a   1.000
_cell.length_b   1.000
_cell.length_c   1.000
_cell.angle_alpha   90.00
_cell.angle_beta   90.00
_cell.angle_gamma   90.00
#
_symmetry.space_group_name_H-M   'P 1'
#
loop_
_entity.id
_entity.type
_entity.pdbx_description
1 polymer ?
#
loop_
_entity_poly.entity_id
_entity_poly.type
_entity_poly.pdbx_seq_one_letter_code
_entity_poly.pdbx_strand_id
1 'polypeptide(L)'
;LEQLKNDLFLRACKRQPVERTPIWIMRQAGRYLPEYRAVRAKADFLSMCKTPELAAEVTIQPVDILGVDAAIIFSDILVIPEAMGMHLEMHEGKGPIFHNPIRSEGDAKQLKRISPEKELKYVLDAVRLTKKELNGRVPLIGFSGSPWTLLTYMVEGRGSKNFSEVKKLIYNNPKLAHQILNQLSDTIADYLSAKIEAGCNALQIFDTWGGIFSQKDFLEFSLPYVQKIISQLKRKDEPVIFFAKGVHHNLDKMVDAGADVLGLDWTMNLGDVRKLVGNRVALQGNLDPTVLYANKNYIKQEVISVLQSFGEGSGHIFNLGHGVLPDVDPENVKALVQFVKEESKIFHH
;
A
#
# COMPACT_ATOMS: atom_id res chain seq x y z
N LEU A 1 -26.11 1.90 -1.63
CA LEU A 1 -24.71 2.35 -1.44
C LEU A 1 -24.77 3.65 -0.65
N GLU A 2 -24.17 3.65 0.52
CA GLU A 2 -24.07 4.84 1.37
C GLU A 2 -23.26 5.91 0.60
N GLN A 3 -23.85 7.10 0.44
CA GLN A 3 -23.19 8.17 -0.33
C GLN A 3 -21.98 8.68 0.48
N LEU A 4 -20.78 8.64 -0.13
CA LEU A 4 -19.57 9.18 0.48
C LEU A 4 -19.72 10.70 0.66
N LYS A 5 -19.41 11.20 1.84
CA LYS A 5 -19.39 12.65 2.15
C LYS A 5 -18.15 13.34 1.56
N ASN A 6 -17.04 12.58 1.46
CA ASN A 6 -15.79 13.01 0.83
C ASN A 6 -15.37 11.93 -0.17
N ASP A 7 -15.49 12.24 -1.45
CA ASP A 7 -15.15 11.36 -2.57
C ASP A 7 -13.91 11.82 -3.37
N LEU A 8 -13.25 12.89 -2.90
CA LEU A 8 -12.11 13.53 -3.57
C LEU A 8 -11.04 12.50 -3.99
N PHE A 9 -10.70 11.59 -3.08
CA PHE A 9 -9.72 10.55 -3.36
C PHE A 9 -10.13 9.65 -4.53
N LEU A 10 -11.39 9.20 -4.58
CA LEU A 10 -11.87 8.32 -5.65
C LEU A 10 -11.96 9.07 -6.98
N ARG A 11 -12.41 10.33 -6.97
CA ARG A 11 -12.42 11.17 -8.18
C ARG A 11 -11.01 11.39 -8.70
N ALA A 12 -10.05 11.70 -7.84
CA ALA A 12 -8.65 11.86 -8.23
C ALA A 12 -8.06 10.56 -8.82
N CYS A 13 -8.33 9.40 -8.21
CA CYS A 13 -7.92 8.10 -8.77
C CYS A 13 -8.44 7.88 -10.20
N LYS A 14 -9.65 8.38 -10.49
CA LYS A 14 -10.30 8.29 -11.81
C LYS A 14 -9.95 9.47 -12.73
N ARG A 15 -9.05 10.35 -12.34
CA ARG A 15 -8.66 11.57 -13.06
C ARG A 15 -9.85 12.50 -13.36
N GLN A 16 -10.86 12.46 -12.49
CA GLN A 16 -12.00 13.37 -12.53
C GLN A 16 -11.65 14.69 -11.83
N PRO A 17 -12.31 15.81 -12.16
CA PRO A 17 -12.09 17.09 -11.50
C PRO A 17 -12.30 17.00 -9.98
N VAL A 18 -11.42 17.66 -9.24
CA VAL A 18 -11.47 17.78 -7.77
C VAL A 18 -11.18 19.23 -7.38
N GLU A 19 -11.71 19.66 -6.24
CA GLU A 19 -11.59 21.04 -5.75
C GLU A 19 -10.22 21.31 -5.11
N ARG A 20 -9.48 20.27 -4.79
CA ARG A 20 -8.13 20.26 -4.24
C ARG A 20 -7.52 18.87 -4.36
N THR A 21 -6.21 18.76 -4.25
CA THR A 21 -5.54 17.45 -4.19
C THR A 21 -5.93 16.71 -2.91
N PRO A 22 -6.49 15.48 -3.00
CA PRO A 22 -6.72 14.65 -1.83
C PRO A 22 -5.41 14.12 -1.25
N ILE A 23 -5.40 13.90 0.08
CA ILE A 23 -4.26 13.36 0.80
C ILE A 23 -4.65 12.20 1.70
N TRP A 24 -3.87 11.14 1.65
CA TRP A 24 -3.75 10.13 2.69
C TRP A 24 -2.27 9.80 2.89
N ILE A 25 -1.89 9.12 3.97
CA ILE A 25 -0.48 8.93 4.33
C ILE A 25 -0.19 7.45 4.54
N MET A 26 0.77 6.90 3.80
CA MET A 26 1.22 5.53 4.00
C MET A 26 1.71 5.34 5.45
N ARG A 27 1.18 4.31 6.14
CA ARG A 27 1.38 4.05 7.57
C ARG A 27 0.80 5.13 8.47
N GLN A 28 -0.28 5.80 8.05
CA GLN A 28 -0.97 6.85 8.84
C GLN A 28 -1.43 6.36 10.22
N ALA A 29 -1.86 5.10 10.37
CA ALA A 29 -2.00 4.43 11.65
C ALA A 29 -0.62 3.88 12.06
N GLY A 30 0.07 4.56 12.96
CA GLY A 30 1.45 4.21 13.25
C GLY A 30 1.99 4.75 14.58
N ARG A 31 3.17 4.26 14.96
CA ARG A 31 3.80 4.53 16.26
C ARG A 31 4.09 6.01 16.54
N TYR A 32 4.09 6.87 15.53
CA TYR A 32 4.23 8.31 15.74
C TYR A 32 3.01 8.92 16.47
N LEU A 33 1.79 8.33 16.33
CA LEU A 33 0.59 8.79 17.01
C LEU A 33 0.51 8.29 18.46
N PRO A 34 0.28 9.17 19.45
CA PRO A 34 0.06 8.78 20.84
C PRO A 34 -1.13 7.82 21.00
N GLU A 35 -2.24 8.05 20.30
CA GLU A 35 -3.46 7.24 20.33
C GLU A 35 -3.20 5.81 19.84
N TYR A 36 -2.43 5.66 18.77
CA TYR A 36 -2.00 4.34 18.29
C TYR A 36 -1.13 3.63 19.34
N ARG A 37 -0.19 4.35 19.98
CA ARG A 37 0.64 3.77 21.04
C ARG A 37 -0.17 3.32 22.25
N ALA A 38 -1.25 4.02 22.57
CA ALA A 38 -2.15 3.62 23.66
C ALA A 38 -2.86 2.29 23.39
N VAL A 39 -3.26 2.03 22.15
CA VAL A 39 -3.81 0.72 21.73
C VAL A 39 -2.70 -0.33 21.72
N ARG A 40 -1.53 0.01 21.16
CA ARG A 40 -0.36 -0.89 21.06
C ARG A 40 0.17 -1.34 22.44
N ALA A 41 -0.01 -0.54 23.47
CA ALA A 41 0.35 -0.90 24.84
C ALA A 41 -0.54 -2.02 25.44
N LYS A 42 -1.74 -2.22 24.89
CA LYS A 42 -2.70 -3.24 25.36
C LYS A 42 -2.64 -4.53 24.56
N ALA A 43 -2.10 -4.50 23.34
CA ALA A 43 -2.06 -5.65 22.43
C ALA A 43 -0.79 -5.60 21.56
N ASP A 44 -0.21 -6.76 21.28
CA ASP A 44 0.88 -6.86 20.31
C ASP A 44 0.39 -6.60 18.88
N PHE A 45 1.34 -6.42 17.94
CA PHE A 45 1.03 -6.04 16.57
C PHE A 45 0.13 -7.06 15.85
N LEU A 46 0.42 -8.35 15.99
CA LEU A 46 -0.38 -9.41 15.34
C LEU A 46 -1.77 -9.50 15.97
N SER A 47 -1.87 -9.37 17.28
CA SER A 47 -3.15 -9.31 18.00
C SER A 47 -4.00 -8.15 17.53
N MET A 48 -3.40 -6.96 17.32
CA MET A 48 -4.11 -5.81 16.75
C MET A 48 -4.60 -6.09 15.33
N CYS A 49 -3.79 -6.73 14.48
CA CYS A 49 -4.20 -7.10 13.12
C CYS A 49 -5.30 -8.17 13.11
N LYS A 50 -5.33 -9.07 14.11
CA LYS A 50 -6.25 -10.21 14.19
C LYS A 50 -7.52 -9.94 14.99
N THR A 51 -7.63 -8.77 15.62
CA THR A 51 -8.80 -8.34 16.37
C THR A 51 -9.53 -7.24 15.59
N PRO A 52 -10.69 -7.52 14.98
CA PRO A 52 -11.40 -6.58 14.12
C PRO A 52 -11.65 -5.22 14.77
N GLU A 53 -11.98 -5.19 16.06
CA GLU A 53 -12.26 -3.96 16.82
C GLU A 53 -11.00 -3.09 16.94
N LEU A 54 -9.85 -3.68 17.27
CA LEU A 54 -8.59 -2.96 17.40
C LEU A 54 -8.09 -2.46 16.04
N ALA A 55 -8.22 -3.28 15.00
CA ALA A 55 -7.86 -2.89 13.65
C ALA A 55 -8.73 -1.73 13.14
N ALA A 56 -10.05 -1.77 13.40
CA ALA A 56 -10.96 -0.69 13.05
C ALA A 56 -10.64 0.59 13.82
N GLU A 57 -10.45 0.52 15.14
CA GLU A 57 -10.09 1.66 15.99
C GLU A 57 -8.86 2.39 15.43
N VAL A 58 -7.74 1.69 15.25
CA VAL A 58 -6.51 2.35 14.76
C VAL A 58 -6.59 2.78 13.29
N THR A 59 -7.46 2.18 12.48
CA THR A 59 -7.72 2.62 11.11
C THR A 59 -8.40 3.99 11.08
N ILE A 60 -9.29 4.26 12.02
CA ILE A 60 -10.11 5.48 12.09
C ILE A 60 -9.34 6.63 12.71
N GLN A 61 -8.46 6.38 13.68
CA GLN A 61 -7.68 7.41 14.36
C GLN A 61 -7.06 8.47 13.41
N PRO A 62 -6.38 8.14 12.30
CA PRO A 62 -5.84 9.16 11.39
C PRO A 62 -6.92 10.01 10.70
N VAL A 63 -8.10 9.46 10.45
CA VAL A 63 -9.22 10.22 9.88
C VAL A 63 -9.67 11.31 10.86
N ASP A 64 -9.79 10.97 12.15
CA ASP A 64 -10.24 11.86 13.19
C ASP A 64 -9.16 12.88 13.59
N ILE A 65 -7.90 12.44 13.67
CA ILE A 65 -6.79 13.26 14.19
C ILE A 65 -6.18 14.16 13.12
N LEU A 66 -5.97 13.62 11.93
CA LEU A 66 -5.28 14.32 10.83
C LEU A 66 -6.26 14.91 9.81
N GLY A 67 -7.46 14.34 9.70
CA GLY A 67 -8.44 14.74 8.69
C GLY A 67 -8.05 14.32 7.28
N VAL A 68 -7.42 13.17 7.08
CA VAL A 68 -7.06 12.62 5.76
C VAL A 68 -8.29 12.31 4.90
N ASP A 69 -8.10 12.24 3.59
CA ASP A 69 -9.18 12.06 2.61
C ASP A 69 -9.47 10.58 2.25
N ALA A 70 -8.70 9.66 2.81
CA ALA A 70 -8.97 8.23 2.75
C ALA A 70 -8.43 7.51 3.98
N ALA A 71 -9.15 6.47 4.43
CA ALA A 71 -8.67 5.51 5.40
C ALA A 71 -8.01 4.34 4.65
N ILE A 72 -7.00 3.73 5.26
CA ILE A 72 -6.45 2.45 4.81
C ILE A 72 -6.56 1.45 5.95
N ILE A 73 -7.14 0.27 5.67
CA ILE A 73 -7.34 -0.74 6.71
C ILE A 73 -6.03 -1.11 7.41
N PHE A 74 -6.04 -1.16 8.73
CA PHE A 74 -4.88 -1.63 9.48
C PHE A 74 -4.77 -3.14 9.39
N SER A 75 -3.69 -3.63 8.82
CA SER A 75 -3.37 -5.04 8.63
C SER A 75 -1.88 -5.18 8.31
N ASP A 76 -1.42 -6.40 8.07
CA ASP A 76 -0.09 -6.70 7.56
C ASP A 76 -0.16 -7.39 6.19
N ILE A 77 0.86 -7.21 5.34
CA ILE A 77 0.96 -7.90 4.05
C ILE A 77 1.25 -9.40 4.21
N LEU A 78 1.85 -9.80 5.34
CA LEU A 78 2.28 -11.18 5.60
C LEU A 78 1.17 -12.09 6.15
N VAL A 79 -0.05 -11.55 6.35
CA VAL A 79 -1.22 -12.37 6.70
C VAL A 79 -1.53 -13.43 5.64
N ILE A 80 -1.19 -13.18 4.36
CA ILE A 80 -1.38 -14.15 3.27
C ILE A 80 -0.41 -15.33 3.41
N PRO A 81 0.92 -15.16 3.46
CA PRO A 81 1.83 -16.28 3.70
C PRO A 81 1.54 -17.04 5.00
N GLU A 82 1.15 -16.32 6.07
CA GLU A 82 0.76 -16.96 7.33
C GLU A 82 -0.47 -17.87 7.13
N ALA A 83 -1.52 -17.36 6.49
CA ALA A 83 -2.70 -18.15 6.17
C ALA A 83 -2.39 -19.35 5.26
N MET A 84 -1.42 -19.20 4.34
CA MET A 84 -0.93 -20.30 3.49
C MET A 84 -0.12 -21.37 4.25
N GLY A 85 0.09 -21.22 5.55
CA GLY A 85 0.73 -22.19 6.44
C GLY A 85 2.17 -21.87 6.84
N MET A 86 2.63 -20.66 6.60
CA MET A 86 3.93 -20.20 7.09
C MET A 86 3.81 -19.72 8.55
N HIS A 87 4.82 -20.05 9.34
CA HIS A 87 4.87 -19.68 10.75
C HIS A 87 5.50 -18.30 10.91
N LEU A 88 4.65 -17.27 11.04
CA LEU A 88 5.04 -15.86 11.19
C LEU A 88 5.18 -15.49 12.66
N GLU A 89 6.27 -14.82 13.00
CA GLU A 89 6.49 -14.16 14.29
C GLU A 89 6.95 -12.71 14.05
N MET A 90 6.47 -11.77 14.88
CA MET A 90 6.86 -10.38 14.81
C MET A 90 7.75 -10.00 15.98
N HIS A 91 9.00 -9.71 15.73
CA HIS A 91 9.96 -9.27 16.76
C HIS A 91 10.10 -7.74 16.74
N GLU A 92 9.98 -7.13 17.92
CA GLU A 92 10.28 -5.70 18.06
C GLU A 92 11.74 -5.42 17.70
N GLY A 93 11.97 -4.44 16.82
CA GLY A 93 13.30 -4.05 16.36
C GLY A 93 13.93 -4.95 15.28
N LYS A 94 13.46 -6.19 15.11
CA LYS A 94 13.96 -7.12 14.07
C LYS A 94 12.99 -7.30 12.89
N GLY A 95 11.73 -6.97 13.09
CA GLY A 95 10.66 -7.16 12.08
C GLY A 95 10.14 -8.59 12.01
N PRO A 96 9.52 -8.97 10.87
CA PRO A 96 8.92 -10.29 10.69
C PRO A 96 9.97 -11.39 10.54
N ILE A 97 9.66 -12.56 11.10
CA ILE A 97 10.45 -13.79 10.93
C ILE A 97 9.49 -14.93 10.54
N PHE A 98 9.80 -15.64 9.46
CA PHE A 98 9.21 -16.92 9.11
C PHE A 98 10.14 -18.05 9.55
N HIS A 99 9.65 -18.91 10.45
CA HIS A 99 10.43 -20.03 10.98
C HIS A 99 10.58 -21.20 10.01
N ASN A 100 9.73 -21.27 9.00
CA ASN A 100 9.74 -22.27 7.92
C ASN A 100 9.89 -21.61 6.54
N PRO A 101 10.99 -20.88 6.25
CA PRO A 101 11.18 -20.23 4.98
C PRO A 101 11.28 -21.26 3.84
N ILE A 102 10.87 -20.88 2.63
CA ILE A 102 10.92 -21.74 1.46
C ILE A 102 12.37 -21.86 0.98
N ARG A 103 12.88 -23.08 0.93
CA ARG A 103 14.24 -23.42 0.44
C ARG A 103 14.24 -24.46 -0.66
N SER A 104 13.14 -25.19 -0.82
CA SER A 104 13.02 -26.33 -1.73
C SER A 104 11.63 -26.42 -2.34
N GLU A 105 11.48 -27.27 -3.36
CA GLU A 105 10.17 -27.64 -3.90
C GLU A 105 9.30 -28.34 -2.85
N GLY A 106 9.92 -29.07 -1.92
CA GLY A 106 9.23 -29.72 -0.80
C GLY A 106 8.54 -28.69 0.10
N ASP A 107 9.24 -27.59 0.43
CA ASP A 107 8.67 -26.51 1.25
C ASP A 107 7.54 -25.80 0.50
N ALA A 108 7.72 -25.52 -0.79
CA ALA A 108 6.69 -24.89 -1.60
C ALA A 108 5.41 -25.73 -1.72
N LYS A 109 5.52 -27.06 -1.73
CA LYS A 109 4.37 -27.99 -1.72
C LYS A 109 3.57 -27.96 -0.41
N GLN A 110 4.14 -27.43 0.68
CA GLN A 110 3.43 -27.26 1.96
C GLN A 110 2.49 -26.05 1.96
N LEU A 111 2.64 -25.14 0.99
CA LEU A 111 1.80 -23.96 0.88
C LEU A 111 0.36 -24.36 0.55
N LYS A 112 -0.55 -23.97 1.44
CA LYS A 112 -1.98 -24.28 1.31
C LYS A 112 -2.66 -23.30 0.35
N ARG A 113 -3.67 -23.77 -0.37
CA ARG A 113 -4.68 -22.87 -0.93
C ARG A 113 -5.58 -22.40 0.20
N ILE A 114 -5.91 -21.12 0.18
CA ILE A 114 -6.74 -20.50 1.20
C ILE A 114 -8.03 -19.94 0.59
N SER A 115 -9.07 -19.87 1.40
CA SER A 115 -10.27 -19.09 1.13
C SER A 115 -10.25 -17.86 2.04
N PRO A 116 -10.16 -16.64 1.52
CA PRO A 116 -10.08 -15.44 2.35
C PRO A 116 -11.19 -15.32 3.38
N GLU A 117 -12.41 -15.77 3.05
CA GLU A 117 -13.56 -15.75 3.98
C GLU A 117 -13.42 -16.71 5.17
N LYS A 118 -12.48 -17.65 5.11
CA LYS A 118 -12.18 -18.56 6.22
C LYS A 118 -10.91 -18.14 6.95
N GLU A 119 -9.78 -18.22 6.27
CA GLU A 119 -8.46 -18.05 6.89
C GLU A 119 -8.14 -16.59 7.20
N LEU A 120 -8.73 -15.62 6.46
CA LEU A 120 -8.53 -14.19 6.65
C LEU A 120 -9.81 -13.45 7.05
N LYS A 121 -10.78 -14.20 7.62
CA LYS A 121 -12.07 -13.67 8.06
C LYS A 121 -11.92 -12.47 8.99
N TYR A 122 -10.97 -12.50 9.91
CA TYR A 122 -10.71 -11.40 10.85
C TYR A 122 -10.36 -10.08 10.14
N VAL A 123 -9.64 -10.13 9.02
CA VAL A 123 -9.35 -8.91 8.22
C VAL A 123 -10.62 -8.40 7.55
N LEU A 124 -11.43 -9.31 6.99
CA LEU A 124 -12.68 -8.94 6.32
C LEU A 124 -13.70 -8.38 7.30
N ASP A 125 -13.76 -8.94 8.52
CA ASP A 125 -14.60 -8.40 9.59
C ASP A 125 -14.12 -7.01 10.04
N ALA A 126 -12.80 -6.79 10.11
CA ALA A 126 -12.24 -5.46 10.38
C ALA A 126 -12.61 -4.46 9.28
N VAL A 127 -12.60 -4.86 7.99
CA VAL A 127 -13.06 -4.02 6.88
C VAL A 127 -14.53 -3.67 7.04
N ARG A 128 -15.42 -4.66 7.31
CA ARG A 128 -16.87 -4.45 7.50
C ARG A 128 -17.14 -3.48 8.65
N LEU A 129 -16.46 -3.71 9.79
CA LEU A 129 -16.60 -2.87 10.97
C LEU A 129 -16.10 -1.43 10.70
N THR A 130 -14.91 -1.28 10.15
CA THR A 130 -14.35 0.03 9.78
C THR A 130 -15.27 0.76 8.80
N LYS A 131 -15.80 0.08 7.79
CA LYS A 131 -16.74 0.67 6.84
C LYS A 131 -17.98 1.21 7.52
N LYS A 132 -18.56 0.46 8.45
CA LYS A 132 -19.72 0.86 9.24
C LYS A 132 -19.40 2.09 10.10
N GLU A 133 -18.27 2.11 10.80
CA GLU A 133 -17.88 3.19 11.70
C GLU A 133 -17.44 4.46 10.96
N LEU A 134 -16.82 4.33 9.79
CA LEU A 134 -16.54 5.48 8.91
C LEU A 134 -17.83 6.18 8.47
N ASN A 135 -18.93 5.48 8.35
CA ASN A 135 -20.24 6.04 8.02
C ASN A 135 -20.18 7.03 6.84
N GLY A 136 -19.52 6.63 5.77
CA GLY A 136 -19.36 7.42 4.56
C GLY A 136 -18.45 8.65 4.67
N ARG A 137 -17.76 8.90 5.77
CA ARG A 137 -16.90 10.09 5.95
C ARG A 137 -15.81 10.19 4.90
N VAL A 138 -15.08 9.12 4.67
CA VAL A 138 -14.03 8.99 3.66
C VAL A 138 -14.03 7.57 3.07
N PRO A 139 -13.48 7.35 1.86
CA PRO A 139 -13.32 6.02 1.31
C PRO A 139 -12.31 5.18 2.10
N LEU A 140 -12.51 3.84 2.09
CA LEU A 140 -11.64 2.86 2.72
C LEU A 140 -10.82 2.13 1.66
N ILE A 141 -9.49 2.13 1.83
CA ILE A 141 -8.53 1.43 0.98
C ILE A 141 -8.23 0.04 1.59
N GLY A 142 -8.39 -1.02 0.79
CA GLY A 142 -7.84 -2.34 1.07
C GLY A 142 -6.48 -2.50 0.41
N PHE A 143 -5.61 -3.36 0.92
CA PHE A 143 -4.28 -3.55 0.32
C PHE A 143 -3.76 -4.97 0.44
N SER A 144 -2.73 -5.27 -0.33
CA SER A 144 -1.89 -6.46 -0.22
C SER A 144 -0.44 -6.13 -0.61
N GLY A 145 0.50 -6.96 -0.20
CA GLY A 145 1.81 -7.03 -0.85
C GLY A 145 1.69 -7.60 -2.26
N SER A 146 2.62 -7.23 -3.15
CA SER A 146 2.77 -7.88 -4.46
C SER A 146 3.24 -9.33 -4.29
N PRO A 147 3.02 -10.21 -5.26
CA PRO A 147 3.54 -11.58 -5.23
C PRO A 147 5.05 -11.63 -5.01
N TRP A 148 5.80 -10.74 -5.67
CA TRP A 148 7.25 -10.66 -5.47
C TRP A 148 7.64 -10.23 -4.05
N THR A 149 7.02 -9.20 -3.53
CA THR A 149 7.29 -8.74 -2.16
C THR A 149 6.99 -9.84 -1.14
N LEU A 150 5.88 -10.58 -1.29
CA LEU A 150 5.55 -11.69 -0.42
C LEU A 150 6.54 -12.86 -0.58
N LEU A 151 6.85 -13.26 -1.82
CA LEU A 151 7.85 -14.31 -2.09
C LEU A 151 9.20 -13.97 -1.47
N THR A 152 9.61 -12.71 -1.54
CA THR A 152 10.86 -12.24 -0.93
C THR A 152 10.89 -12.55 0.57
N TYR A 153 9.85 -12.20 1.32
CA TYR A 153 9.77 -12.53 2.75
C TYR A 153 9.68 -14.04 3.01
N MET A 154 8.91 -14.76 2.21
CA MET A 154 8.74 -16.21 2.33
C MET A 154 10.05 -16.97 2.13
N VAL A 155 10.90 -16.50 1.23
CA VAL A 155 12.19 -17.13 0.91
C VAL A 155 13.30 -16.61 1.81
N GLU A 156 13.44 -15.29 2.05
CA GLU A 156 14.46 -14.78 2.97
C GLU A 156 14.20 -15.24 4.42
N GLY A 157 12.94 -15.41 4.80
CA GLY A 157 12.52 -15.82 6.14
C GLY A 157 12.60 -14.69 7.17
N ARG A 158 13.24 -13.57 6.85
CA ARG A 158 13.43 -12.40 7.70
C ARG A 158 13.83 -11.18 6.87
N GLY A 159 13.98 -10.02 7.50
CA GLY A 159 14.58 -8.86 6.83
C GLY A 159 15.96 -9.19 6.25
N SER A 160 16.21 -8.74 5.03
CA SER A 160 17.46 -8.98 4.30
C SER A 160 18.00 -7.67 3.71
N LYS A 161 19.34 -7.53 3.65
CA LYS A 161 19.99 -6.40 2.97
C LYS A 161 20.27 -6.71 1.51
N ASN A 162 20.63 -7.95 1.21
CA ASN A 162 21.11 -8.37 -0.11
C ASN A 162 20.10 -9.23 -0.88
N PHE A 163 19.06 -9.74 -0.22
CA PHE A 163 18.01 -10.58 -0.83
C PHE A 163 18.59 -11.79 -1.57
N SER A 164 19.65 -12.39 -1.00
CA SER A 164 20.46 -13.40 -1.69
C SER A 164 19.70 -14.70 -1.88
N GLU A 165 18.85 -15.10 -0.94
CA GLU A 165 18.15 -16.38 -1.03
C GLU A 165 17.06 -16.35 -2.11
N VAL A 166 16.26 -15.27 -2.16
CA VAL A 166 15.24 -15.13 -3.20
C VAL A 166 15.86 -14.94 -4.58
N LYS A 167 17.02 -14.26 -4.67
CA LYS A 167 17.74 -14.12 -5.93
C LYS A 167 18.35 -15.45 -6.39
N LYS A 168 18.91 -16.25 -5.48
CA LYS A 168 19.33 -17.63 -5.79
C LYS A 168 18.17 -18.46 -6.33
N LEU A 169 16.98 -18.33 -5.75
CA LEU A 169 15.80 -19.04 -6.22
C LEU A 169 15.46 -18.70 -7.67
N ILE A 170 15.34 -17.42 -8.00
CA ILE A 170 14.97 -17.00 -9.37
C ILE A 170 16.02 -17.34 -10.40
N TYR A 171 17.32 -17.37 -10.04
CA TYR A 171 18.40 -17.68 -10.97
C TYR A 171 18.63 -19.17 -11.15
N ASN A 172 18.49 -19.99 -10.09
CA ASN A 172 18.80 -21.42 -10.15
C ASN A 172 17.57 -22.31 -10.36
N ASN A 173 16.39 -21.86 -9.92
CA ASN A 173 15.12 -22.58 -10.12
C ASN A 173 13.96 -21.62 -10.47
N PRO A 174 14.04 -20.93 -11.62
CA PRO A 174 12.99 -19.97 -12.03
C PRO A 174 11.60 -20.62 -12.14
N LYS A 175 11.53 -21.91 -12.51
CA LYS A 175 10.26 -22.64 -12.59
C LYS A 175 9.54 -22.69 -11.25
N LEU A 176 10.27 -22.96 -10.16
CA LEU A 176 9.70 -22.95 -8.81
C LEU A 176 9.27 -21.54 -8.40
N ALA A 177 10.07 -20.52 -8.70
CA ALA A 177 9.72 -19.13 -8.45
C ALA A 177 8.41 -18.74 -9.15
N HIS A 178 8.30 -19.05 -10.45
CA HIS A 178 7.08 -18.81 -11.23
C HIS A 178 5.85 -19.55 -10.68
N GLN A 179 6.04 -20.80 -10.22
CA GLN A 179 4.95 -21.58 -9.61
C GLN A 179 4.42 -20.89 -8.35
N ILE A 180 5.30 -20.44 -7.44
CA ILE A 180 4.90 -19.77 -6.19
C ILE A 180 4.29 -18.40 -6.48
N LEU A 181 4.88 -17.62 -7.38
CA LEU A 181 4.35 -16.31 -7.79
C LEU A 181 2.95 -16.43 -8.41
N ASN A 182 2.71 -17.47 -9.21
CA ASN A 182 1.37 -17.74 -9.75
C ASN A 182 0.35 -18.05 -8.65
N GLN A 183 0.71 -18.91 -7.69
CA GLN A 183 -0.15 -19.26 -6.57
C GLN A 183 -0.46 -18.04 -5.69
N LEU A 184 0.55 -17.21 -5.42
CA LEU A 184 0.38 -15.94 -4.70
C LEU A 184 -0.54 -14.99 -5.45
N SER A 185 -0.40 -14.87 -6.77
CA SER A 185 -1.25 -13.99 -7.58
C SER A 185 -2.72 -14.38 -7.48
N ASP A 186 -3.03 -15.68 -7.62
CA ASP A 186 -4.40 -16.17 -7.49
C ASP A 186 -4.96 -15.90 -6.09
N THR A 187 -4.18 -16.19 -5.05
CA THR A 187 -4.56 -15.94 -3.65
C THR A 187 -4.79 -14.45 -3.36
N ILE A 188 -3.91 -13.57 -3.88
CA ILE A 188 -4.03 -12.12 -3.69
C ILE A 188 -5.26 -11.58 -4.43
N ALA A 189 -5.52 -12.06 -5.64
CA ALA A 189 -6.70 -11.64 -6.41
C ALA A 189 -8.01 -12.00 -5.68
N ASP A 190 -8.10 -13.21 -5.14
CA ASP A 190 -9.24 -13.64 -4.31
C ASP A 190 -9.37 -12.79 -3.03
N TYR A 191 -8.25 -12.51 -2.34
CA TYR A 191 -8.23 -11.72 -1.12
C TYR A 191 -8.63 -10.26 -1.34
N LEU A 192 -8.11 -9.63 -2.39
CA LEU A 192 -8.47 -8.25 -2.73
C LEU A 192 -9.92 -8.15 -3.20
N SER A 193 -10.42 -9.15 -3.93
CA SER A 193 -11.83 -9.23 -4.30
C SER A 193 -12.75 -9.36 -3.08
N ALA A 194 -12.38 -10.19 -2.10
CA ALA A 194 -13.11 -10.31 -0.84
C ALA A 194 -13.09 -9.01 -0.02
N LYS A 195 -12.03 -8.22 -0.09
CA LYS A 195 -11.98 -6.87 0.53
C LYS A 195 -12.95 -5.88 -0.11
N ILE A 196 -13.12 -5.94 -1.44
CA ILE A 196 -14.15 -5.14 -2.14
C ILE A 196 -15.54 -5.56 -1.63
N GLU A 197 -15.85 -6.85 -1.62
CA GLU A 197 -17.12 -7.37 -1.11
C GLU A 197 -17.36 -6.98 0.36
N ALA A 198 -16.31 -6.93 1.18
CA ALA A 198 -16.37 -6.50 2.57
C ALA A 198 -16.59 -4.98 2.74
N GLY A 199 -16.36 -4.16 1.68
CA GLY A 199 -16.68 -2.74 1.67
C GLY A 199 -15.55 -1.78 1.37
N CYS A 200 -14.36 -2.25 0.95
CA CYS A 200 -13.30 -1.37 0.47
C CYS A 200 -13.73 -0.63 -0.80
N ASN A 201 -13.38 0.65 -0.88
CA ASN A 201 -13.72 1.53 -2.00
C ASN A 201 -12.58 1.63 -3.03
N ALA A 202 -11.37 1.23 -2.64
CA ALA A 202 -10.18 1.21 -3.48
C ALA A 202 -9.22 0.13 -2.98
N LEU A 203 -8.29 -0.26 -3.84
CA LEU A 203 -7.27 -1.25 -3.52
C LEU A 203 -5.87 -0.70 -3.77
N GLN A 204 -4.90 -1.19 -2.98
CA GLN A 204 -3.48 -0.90 -3.23
C GLN A 204 -2.64 -2.18 -3.18
N ILE A 205 -1.76 -2.34 -4.18
CA ILE A 205 -0.77 -3.41 -4.25
C ILE A 205 0.60 -2.79 -3.97
N PHE A 206 1.27 -3.26 -2.92
CA PHE A 206 2.58 -2.77 -2.51
C PHE A 206 3.69 -3.70 -3.01
N ASP A 207 4.49 -3.24 -3.97
CA ASP A 207 5.73 -3.88 -4.38
C ASP A 207 6.95 -3.17 -3.77
N THR A 208 7.09 -3.32 -2.45
CA THR A 208 8.13 -2.68 -1.65
C THR A 208 9.54 -3.07 -2.11
N TRP A 209 9.69 -4.29 -2.63
CA TRP A 209 10.97 -4.85 -3.06
C TRP A 209 11.17 -4.90 -4.57
N GLY A 210 10.33 -4.23 -5.36
CA GLY A 210 10.47 -4.15 -6.81
C GLY A 210 11.82 -3.58 -7.27
N GLY A 211 12.32 -2.58 -6.54
CA GLY A 211 13.58 -1.90 -6.87
C GLY A 211 14.87 -2.70 -6.61
N ILE A 212 14.81 -3.89 -6.03
CA ILE A 212 15.99 -4.76 -5.91
C ILE A 212 16.27 -5.55 -7.19
N PHE A 213 15.35 -5.51 -8.14
CA PHE A 213 15.47 -6.15 -9.44
C PHE A 213 16.31 -5.35 -10.45
N SER A 214 16.92 -6.05 -11.40
CA SER A 214 17.24 -5.47 -12.69
C SER A 214 15.95 -5.19 -13.47
N GLN A 215 16.03 -4.37 -14.53
CA GLN A 215 14.88 -4.13 -15.40
C GLN A 215 14.30 -5.44 -15.95
N LYS A 216 15.14 -6.34 -16.43
CA LYS A 216 14.73 -7.65 -16.96
C LYS A 216 13.99 -8.47 -15.92
N ASP A 217 14.56 -8.59 -14.71
CA ASP A 217 14.00 -9.43 -13.67
C ASP A 217 12.65 -8.87 -13.15
N PHE A 218 12.48 -7.54 -13.09
CA PHE A 218 11.20 -6.93 -12.76
C PHE A 218 10.11 -7.29 -13.77
N LEU A 219 10.47 -7.24 -15.06
CA LEU A 219 9.54 -7.58 -16.15
C LEU A 219 9.22 -9.09 -16.20
N GLU A 220 10.06 -9.94 -15.63
CA GLU A 220 9.85 -11.38 -15.60
C GLU A 220 9.17 -11.84 -14.29
N PHE A 221 9.61 -11.35 -13.13
CA PHE A 221 9.23 -11.90 -11.82
C PHE A 221 8.31 -11.00 -10.98
N SER A 222 8.00 -9.77 -11.39
CA SER A 222 7.08 -8.90 -10.65
C SER A 222 5.89 -8.47 -11.53
N LEU A 223 6.12 -7.69 -12.56
CA LEU A 223 5.07 -7.03 -13.32
C LEU A 223 3.97 -7.97 -13.85
N PRO A 224 4.28 -9.14 -14.46
CA PRO A 224 3.25 -10.04 -15.02
C PRO A 224 2.30 -10.57 -13.95
N TYR A 225 2.78 -10.72 -12.73
CA TYR A 225 1.99 -11.21 -11.60
C TYR A 225 1.07 -10.14 -11.02
N VAL A 226 1.48 -8.88 -11.06
CA VAL A 226 0.59 -7.75 -10.73
C VAL A 226 -0.48 -7.60 -11.81
N GLN A 227 -0.13 -7.70 -13.09
CA GLN A 227 -1.08 -7.71 -14.21
C GLN A 227 -2.12 -8.84 -14.04
N LYS A 228 -1.65 -10.05 -13.70
CA LYS A 228 -2.51 -11.21 -13.44
C LYS A 228 -3.51 -10.91 -12.31
N ILE A 229 -3.05 -10.36 -11.18
CA ILE A 229 -3.93 -9.98 -10.08
C ILE A 229 -5.01 -9.02 -10.58
N ILE A 230 -4.61 -7.91 -11.18
CA ILE A 230 -5.54 -6.84 -11.59
C ILE A 230 -6.58 -7.37 -12.58
N SER A 231 -6.18 -8.24 -13.52
CA SER A 231 -7.07 -8.86 -14.50
C SER A 231 -8.09 -9.83 -13.88
N GLN A 232 -7.80 -10.41 -12.72
CA GLN A 232 -8.66 -11.38 -12.03
C GLN A 232 -9.56 -10.73 -10.96
N LEU A 233 -9.34 -9.44 -10.63
CA LEU A 233 -10.13 -8.76 -9.60
C LEU A 233 -11.61 -8.70 -9.98
N LYS A 234 -12.48 -9.11 -9.05
CA LYS A 234 -13.92 -8.95 -9.11
C LYS A 234 -14.30 -7.55 -8.65
N ARG A 235 -13.90 -6.54 -9.42
CA ARG A 235 -14.20 -5.12 -9.17
C ARG A 235 -15.21 -4.57 -10.18
N LYS A 236 -15.95 -3.55 -9.77
CA LYS A 236 -16.82 -2.76 -10.67
C LYS A 236 -16.13 -1.46 -11.04
N ASP A 237 -15.94 -0.61 -10.04
CA ASP A 237 -15.53 0.78 -10.21
C ASP A 237 -14.45 1.20 -9.18
N GLU A 238 -14.03 0.23 -8.37
CA GLU A 238 -13.03 0.41 -7.35
C GLU A 238 -11.64 0.57 -7.98
N PRO A 239 -10.98 1.74 -7.82
CA PRO A 239 -9.66 1.95 -8.41
C PRO A 239 -8.59 1.10 -7.73
N VAL A 240 -7.60 0.70 -8.53
CA VAL A 240 -6.42 -0.05 -8.09
C VAL A 240 -5.19 0.82 -8.18
N ILE A 241 -4.45 0.93 -7.09
CA ILE A 241 -3.19 1.64 -6.98
C ILE A 241 -2.06 0.60 -7.00
N PHE A 242 -1.10 0.77 -7.89
CA PHE A 242 0.11 -0.04 -7.92
C PHE A 242 1.31 0.80 -7.48
N PHE A 243 1.89 0.46 -6.35
CA PHE A 243 3.11 1.10 -5.81
C PHE A 243 4.29 0.15 -5.93
N ALA A 244 5.33 0.54 -6.66
CA ALA A 244 6.60 -0.19 -6.74
C ALA A 244 7.77 0.75 -6.42
N LYS A 245 8.44 0.48 -5.29
CA LYS A 245 9.54 1.31 -4.82
C LYS A 245 10.80 1.09 -5.65
N GLY A 246 11.45 2.16 -6.10
CA GLY A 246 12.74 2.11 -6.79
C GLY A 246 12.68 1.58 -8.23
N VAL A 247 11.51 1.61 -8.89
CA VAL A 247 11.28 1.03 -10.23
C VAL A 247 11.16 2.12 -11.30
N HIS A 248 12.06 3.11 -11.29
CA HIS A 248 12.01 4.26 -12.20
C HIS A 248 12.14 3.90 -13.68
N HIS A 249 12.92 2.87 -13.96
CA HIS A 249 13.26 2.43 -15.31
C HIS A 249 12.18 1.60 -16.01
N ASN A 250 11.04 1.36 -15.36
CA ASN A 250 9.94 0.56 -15.88
C ASN A 250 8.57 1.25 -15.84
N LEU A 251 8.53 2.56 -15.61
CA LEU A 251 7.27 3.30 -15.43
C LEU A 251 6.32 3.18 -16.63
N ASP A 252 6.85 3.21 -17.85
CA ASP A 252 6.09 3.02 -19.08
C ASP A 252 5.41 1.63 -19.12
N LYS A 253 6.07 0.60 -18.63
CA LYS A 253 5.54 -0.76 -18.52
C LYS A 253 4.56 -0.91 -17.35
N MET A 254 4.82 -0.21 -16.24
CA MET A 254 3.89 -0.23 -15.10
C MET A 254 2.51 0.36 -15.45
N VAL A 255 2.45 1.32 -16.36
CA VAL A 255 1.17 1.85 -16.88
C VAL A 255 0.33 0.73 -17.51
N ASP A 256 0.98 -0.20 -18.22
CA ASP A 256 0.31 -1.30 -18.92
C ASP A 256 -0.12 -2.43 -17.94
N ALA A 257 0.18 -2.29 -16.64
CA ALA A 257 -0.25 -3.26 -15.63
C ALA A 257 -1.77 -3.29 -15.40
N GLY A 258 -2.50 -2.28 -15.88
CA GLY A 258 -3.95 -2.17 -15.70
C GLY A 258 -4.38 -1.50 -14.40
N ALA A 259 -3.44 -0.92 -13.64
CA ALA A 259 -3.74 -0.10 -12.49
C ALA A 259 -4.30 1.27 -12.90
N ASP A 260 -5.18 1.83 -12.08
CA ASP A 260 -5.76 3.16 -12.30
C ASP A 260 -4.82 4.26 -11.82
N VAL A 261 -3.97 3.94 -10.85
CA VAL A 261 -3.03 4.85 -10.19
C VAL A 261 -1.67 4.21 -10.04
N LEU A 262 -0.59 4.95 -10.35
CA LEU A 262 0.76 4.58 -9.97
C LEU A 262 1.20 5.33 -8.71
N GLY A 263 1.58 4.57 -7.68
CA GLY A 263 2.23 5.11 -6.48
C GLY A 263 3.73 5.24 -6.69
N LEU A 264 4.28 6.41 -6.36
CA LEU A 264 5.66 6.77 -6.61
C LEU A 264 6.42 7.03 -5.31
N ASP A 265 7.68 6.63 -5.26
CA ASP A 265 8.57 7.02 -4.17
C ASP A 265 9.20 8.40 -4.43
N TRP A 266 9.89 8.95 -3.42
CA TRP A 266 10.42 10.32 -3.43
C TRP A 266 11.65 10.52 -4.33
N THR A 267 12.19 9.47 -4.92
CA THR A 267 13.39 9.56 -5.76
C THR A 267 13.08 9.92 -7.21
N MET A 268 11.78 10.11 -7.52
CA MET A 268 11.30 10.54 -8.83
C MET A 268 10.67 11.93 -8.79
N ASN A 269 10.81 12.67 -9.88
CA ASN A 269 10.07 13.91 -10.08
C ASN A 269 8.68 13.61 -10.66
N LEU A 270 7.62 14.05 -9.97
CA LEU A 270 6.23 13.79 -10.38
C LEU A 270 5.92 14.37 -11.77
N GLY A 271 6.41 15.56 -12.08
CA GLY A 271 6.16 16.22 -13.37
C GLY A 271 6.78 15.45 -14.54
N ASP A 272 7.97 14.89 -14.34
CA ASP A 272 8.62 14.08 -15.38
C ASP A 272 7.91 12.74 -15.57
N VAL A 273 7.46 12.12 -14.49
CA VAL A 273 6.61 10.92 -14.58
C VAL A 273 5.31 11.25 -15.28
N ARG A 274 4.65 12.37 -14.94
CA ARG A 274 3.41 12.81 -15.60
C ARG A 274 3.59 12.99 -17.10
N LYS A 275 4.70 13.60 -17.54
CA LYS A 275 5.02 13.73 -18.97
C LYS A 275 5.17 12.36 -19.64
N LEU A 276 5.83 11.40 -18.97
CA LEU A 276 6.06 10.06 -19.48
C LEU A 276 4.77 9.25 -19.60
N VAL A 277 3.94 9.25 -18.54
CA VAL A 277 2.72 8.43 -18.49
C VAL A 277 1.52 9.12 -19.15
N GLY A 278 1.57 10.44 -19.30
CA GLY A 278 0.45 11.24 -19.82
C GLY A 278 -0.81 11.11 -18.95
N ASN A 279 -1.95 11.10 -19.60
CA ASN A 279 -3.26 10.94 -18.92
C ASN A 279 -3.71 9.49 -18.80
N ARG A 280 -2.81 8.51 -18.97
CA ARG A 280 -3.18 7.08 -18.94
C ARG A 280 -3.54 6.61 -17.53
N VAL A 281 -2.86 7.13 -16.51
CA VAL A 281 -3.05 6.78 -15.09
C VAL A 281 -3.00 8.03 -14.22
N ALA A 282 -3.59 7.96 -13.03
CA ALA A 282 -3.35 8.94 -11.98
C ALA A 282 -2.01 8.66 -11.26
N LEU A 283 -1.46 9.66 -10.58
CA LEU A 283 -0.21 9.55 -9.84
C LEU A 283 -0.45 9.78 -8.35
N GLN A 284 0.13 8.92 -7.51
CA GLN A 284 0.10 9.05 -6.06
C GLN A 284 1.51 9.24 -5.51
N GLY A 285 1.70 10.23 -4.68
CA GLY A 285 2.96 10.51 -3.98
C GLY A 285 3.28 11.98 -3.96
N ASN A 286 4.55 12.37 -3.72
CA ASN A 286 5.65 11.45 -3.40
C ASN A 286 6.69 12.16 -2.49
N LEU A 287 6.20 12.83 -1.45
CA LEU A 287 7.07 13.54 -0.52
C LEU A 287 8.00 12.55 0.21
N ASP A 288 9.30 12.92 0.36
CA ASP A 288 10.22 12.16 1.21
C ASP A 288 9.71 12.14 2.66
N PRO A 289 9.49 10.98 3.27
CA PRO A 289 9.04 10.89 4.66
C PRO A 289 9.95 11.61 5.65
N THR A 290 11.24 11.76 5.34
CA THR A 290 12.22 12.42 6.22
C THR A 290 12.07 13.94 6.27
N VAL A 291 11.35 14.54 5.31
CA VAL A 291 10.96 15.95 5.36
C VAL A 291 10.16 16.28 6.62
N LEU A 292 9.43 15.30 7.16
CA LEU A 292 8.65 15.47 8.37
C LEU A 292 9.48 15.66 9.66
N TYR A 293 10.79 15.53 9.60
CA TYR A 293 11.71 15.93 10.69
C TYR A 293 12.05 17.42 10.67
N ALA A 294 11.74 18.11 9.57
CA ALA A 294 12.05 19.53 9.44
C ALA A 294 11.02 20.43 10.18
N ASN A 295 11.31 21.73 10.24
CA ASN A 295 10.34 22.69 10.72
C ASN A 295 9.17 22.86 9.75
N LYS A 296 8.05 23.38 10.24
CA LYS A 296 6.78 23.51 9.47
C LYS A 296 6.92 24.37 8.22
N ASN A 297 7.78 25.39 8.22
CA ASN A 297 8.01 26.23 7.03
C ASN A 297 8.68 25.42 5.90
N TYR A 298 9.66 24.60 6.22
CA TYR A 298 10.31 23.74 5.25
C TYR A 298 9.34 22.66 4.72
N ILE A 299 8.56 22.03 5.61
CA ILE A 299 7.51 21.08 5.22
C ILE A 299 6.55 21.73 4.21
N LYS A 300 6.10 22.97 4.49
CA LYS A 300 5.23 23.72 3.58
C LYS A 300 5.86 23.95 2.20
N GLN A 301 7.14 24.33 2.17
CA GLN A 301 7.87 24.53 0.92
C GLN A 301 7.96 23.25 0.09
N GLU A 302 8.25 22.11 0.73
CA GLU A 302 8.33 20.82 0.05
C GLU A 302 6.96 20.36 -0.45
N VAL A 303 5.88 20.61 0.31
CA VAL A 303 4.50 20.36 -0.16
C VAL A 303 4.22 21.14 -1.44
N ILE A 304 4.52 22.45 -1.44
CA ILE A 304 4.33 23.30 -2.62
C ILE A 304 5.17 22.79 -3.80
N SER A 305 6.41 22.38 -3.55
CA SER A 305 7.31 21.84 -4.59
C SER A 305 6.72 20.57 -5.24
N VAL A 306 6.18 19.65 -4.45
CA VAL A 306 5.53 18.42 -4.96
C VAL A 306 4.28 18.77 -5.77
N LEU A 307 3.44 19.69 -5.28
CA LEU A 307 2.23 20.13 -5.97
C LEU A 307 2.56 20.82 -7.30
N GLN A 308 3.53 21.73 -7.29
CA GLN A 308 4.01 22.42 -8.50
C GLN A 308 4.62 21.46 -9.50
N SER A 309 5.35 20.44 -9.03
CA SER A 309 5.93 19.41 -9.88
C SER A 309 4.86 18.63 -10.65
N PHE A 310 3.74 18.27 -10.00
CA PHE A 310 2.60 17.68 -10.70
C PHE A 310 1.94 18.73 -11.61
N GLY A 311 1.72 19.96 -11.13
CA GLY A 311 1.09 21.06 -11.88
C GLY A 311 -0.45 20.98 -11.84
N GLU A 312 -1.08 21.76 -12.74
CA GLU A 312 -2.53 21.90 -12.80
C GLU A 312 -3.26 20.66 -13.33
N GLY A 313 -4.52 20.48 -12.89
CA GLY A 313 -5.43 19.45 -13.37
C GLY A 313 -5.64 18.31 -12.39
N SER A 314 -6.35 17.28 -12.84
CA SER A 314 -6.79 16.14 -12.02
C SER A 314 -5.81 14.95 -12.11
N GLY A 315 -5.97 14.00 -11.17
CA GLY A 315 -5.21 12.76 -11.17
C GLY A 315 -3.98 12.77 -10.26
N HIS A 316 -3.86 13.75 -9.36
CA HIS A 316 -2.87 13.73 -8.28
C HIS A 316 -3.50 13.33 -6.94
N ILE A 317 -2.92 12.34 -6.28
CA ILE A 317 -3.20 11.97 -4.90
C ILE A 317 -1.93 12.23 -4.10
N PHE A 318 -1.96 13.18 -3.16
CA PHE A 318 -0.79 13.45 -2.33
C PHE A 318 -0.56 12.33 -1.33
N ASN A 319 0.66 11.87 -1.23
CA ASN A 319 1.13 10.91 -0.24
C ASN A 319 2.63 11.12 0.02
N LEU A 320 3.15 10.45 1.03
CA LEU A 320 4.59 10.26 1.15
C LEU A 320 5.06 9.20 0.14
N GLY A 321 6.32 9.28 -0.26
CA GLY A 321 6.94 8.28 -1.13
C GLY A 321 7.20 6.92 -0.45
N HIS A 322 6.99 6.83 0.86
CA HIS A 322 6.95 5.62 1.68
C HIS A 322 6.22 5.91 2.99
N GLY A 323 6.15 4.94 3.90
CA GLY A 323 5.45 5.10 5.19
C GLY A 323 6.10 6.16 6.09
N VAL A 324 5.25 6.90 6.82
CA VAL A 324 5.69 7.81 7.89
C VAL A 324 6.57 7.07 8.90
N LEU A 325 7.61 7.74 9.38
CA LEU A 325 8.57 7.15 10.32
C LEU A 325 8.04 7.23 11.77
N PRO A 326 8.39 6.26 12.64
CA PRO A 326 7.72 6.07 13.92
C PRO A 326 8.00 7.14 14.96
N ASP A 327 9.02 7.95 14.77
CA ASP A 327 9.52 9.00 15.67
C ASP A 327 9.27 10.43 15.15
N VAL A 328 8.51 10.56 14.07
CA VAL A 328 8.06 11.86 13.54
C VAL A 328 7.09 12.52 14.53
N ASP A 329 7.18 13.84 14.68
CA ASP A 329 6.23 14.62 15.46
C ASP A 329 4.83 14.57 14.80
N PRO A 330 3.77 14.12 15.51
CA PRO A 330 2.40 14.13 15.00
C PRO A 330 1.94 15.49 14.51
N GLU A 331 2.40 16.57 15.13
CA GLU A 331 2.02 17.93 14.73
C GLU A 331 2.63 18.33 13.37
N ASN A 332 3.74 17.74 12.96
CA ASN A 332 4.30 17.92 11.63
C ASN A 332 3.47 17.16 10.57
N VAL A 333 2.95 15.98 10.91
CA VAL A 333 2.05 15.24 10.03
C VAL A 333 0.70 15.96 9.87
N LYS A 334 0.17 16.52 10.94
CA LYS A 334 -1.02 17.39 10.91
C LYS A 334 -0.81 18.60 10.01
N ALA A 335 0.33 19.30 10.21
CA ALA A 335 0.68 20.45 9.39
C ALA A 335 0.81 20.09 7.91
N LEU A 336 1.44 18.95 7.58
CA LEU A 336 1.50 18.42 6.22
C LEU A 336 0.10 18.32 5.59
N VAL A 337 -0.84 17.65 6.29
CA VAL A 337 -2.20 17.47 5.77
C VAL A 337 -2.90 18.83 5.54
N GLN A 338 -2.73 19.76 6.47
CA GLN A 338 -3.29 21.10 6.34
C GLN A 338 -2.69 21.86 5.15
N PHE A 339 -1.37 21.85 5.00
CA PHE A 339 -0.69 22.51 3.89
C PHE A 339 -1.14 21.96 2.54
N VAL A 340 -1.24 20.64 2.39
CA VAL A 340 -1.75 20.05 1.13
C VAL A 340 -3.17 20.55 0.85
N LYS A 341 -4.06 20.57 1.83
CA LYS A 341 -5.44 21.02 1.66
C LYS A 341 -5.57 22.48 1.27
N GLU A 342 -4.70 23.33 1.80
CA GLU A 342 -4.71 24.77 1.53
C GLU A 342 -4.03 25.12 0.22
N GLU A 343 -2.78 24.67 0.05
CA GLU A 343 -1.92 25.08 -1.05
C GLU A 343 -2.28 24.40 -2.39
N SER A 344 -2.99 23.25 -2.34
CA SER A 344 -3.33 22.57 -3.59
C SER A 344 -4.49 23.20 -4.35
N LYS A 345 -5.33 24.03 -3.72
CA LYS A 345 -6.52 24.63 -4.36
C LYS A 345 -6.20 25.41 -5.63
N ILE A 346 -5.06 26.08 -5.67
CA ILE A 346 -4.64 26.91 -6.82
C ILE A 346 -4.33 26.08 -8.08
N PHE A 347 -4.19 24.78 -7.96
CA PHE A 347 -3.93 23.86 -9.09
C PHE A 347 -5.21 23.22 -9.64
N HIS A 348 -6.37 23.54 -9.08
CA HIS A 348 -7.67 22.98 -9.44
C HIS A 348 -8.65 24.12 -9.76
N HIS A 349 -9.02 24.26 -11.03
CA HIS A 349 -9.93 25.29 -11.58
C HIS A 349 -11.20 24.64 -12.11
#